data_5f31b1f515234d43f65370f2958168b9
#
_entry.id   5f31b1f515234d43f65370f2958168b9
#
_cell.length_a   1.000
_cell.length_b   1.000
_cell.length_c   1.000
_cell.angle_alpha   90.00
_cell.angle_beta   90.00
_cell.angle_gamma   90.00
#
_symmetry.space_group_name_H-M   'P 1'
#
loop_
_entity.id
_entity.type
_entity.pdbx_description
1 polymer ?
#
loop_
_entity_poly.entity_id
_entity_poly.type
_entity_poly.pdbx_seq_one_letter_code
_entity_poly.pdbx_strand_id
1 'polypeptide(L)'
;MGSPRRVIVTRPIRQARPLADRLEALGHHVVLCPLIEIESLGDEPVDVEGYDWIVVTSANGADELARRRRGALPKVAAIGPGTAEALARHGVTADLIPLVSTQEGLATELPRPAGRVLVAAAEGARRYLAGELDADFVALYRTVPIRPEQPPDGDLVVLASASAAQAFAALELDLPSVSIGPETTRAAESAGLSVVAEAEQHNLDGLVAAVERAAG
;
A
#
# COMPACT_ATOMS: atom_id res chain seq x y z
N MET A 1 -21.18 -8.58 15.32
CA MET A 1 -20.86 -7.16 15.16
C MET A 1 -20.08 -6.76 16.41
N GLY A 2 -18.87 -6.25 16.23
CA GLY A 2 -18.05 -5.77 17.35
C GLY A 2 -18.64 -4.53 18.00
N SER A 3 -18.11 -4.15 19.17
CA SER A 3 -18.51 -2.89 19.81
C SER A 3 -18.02 -1.70 18.99
N PRO A 4 -18.81 -0.60 18.87
CA PRO A 4 -18.35 0.63 18.22
C PRO A 4 -17.00 1.10 18.77
N ARG A 5 -16.06 1.42 17.89
CA ARG A 5 -14.73 1.91 18.23
C ARG A 5 -14.49 3.27 17.59
N ARG A 6 -13.62 4.06 18.18
CA ARG A 6 -13.01 5.23 17.56
C ARG A 6 -11.78 4.79 16.78
N VAL A 7 -11.89 4.73 15.45
CA VAL A 7 -10.87 4.18 14.56
C VAL A 7 -10.11 5.30 13.87
N ILE A 8 -8.80 5.38 14.12
CA ILE A 8 -7.91 6.35 13.48
C ILE A 8 -7.48 5.78 12.12
N VAL A 9 -7.75 6.52 11.04
CA VAL A 9 -7.35 6.17 9.67
C VAL A 9 -6.22 7.09 9.24
N THR A 10 -5.03 6.51 9.00
CA THR A 10 -3.76 7.24 8.78
C THR A 10 -3.41 7.46 7.31
N ARG A 11 -4.27 6.98 6.38
CA ARG A 11 -4.05 7.10 4.92
C ARG A 11 -4.14 8.56 4.45
N PRO A 12 -3.49 8.89 3.31
CA PRO A 12 -3.73 10.16 2.63
C PRO A 12 -5.22 10.43 2.46
N ILE A 13 -5.65 11.67 2.65
CA ILE A 13 -7.07 12.03 2.79
C ILE A 13 -7.97 11.49 1.65
N ARG A 14 -7.47 11.53 0.41
CA ARG A 14 -8.19 11.02 -0.77
C ARG A 14 -8.41 9.50 -0.73
N GLN A 15 -7.50 8.77 -0.10
CA GLN A 15 -7.54 7.31 0.03
C GLN A 15 -8.21 6.86 1.33
N ALA A 16 -8.37 7.75 2.30
CA ALA A 16 -8.96 7.46 3.59
C ALA A 16 -10.50 7.34 3.50
N ARG A 17 -11.15 8.18 2.68
CA ARG A 17 -12.61 8.24 2.57
C ARG A 17 -13.29 6.91 2.28
N PRO A 18 -12.88 6.11 1.28
CA PRO A 18 -13.52 4.83 1.00
C PRO A 18 -13.47 3.83 2.16
N LEU A 19 -12.41 3.89 2.98
CA LEU A 19 -12.30 3.08 4.18
C LEU A 19 -13.17 3.65 5.31
N ALA A 20 -13.13 4.95 5.49
CA ALA A 20 -13.92 5.65 6.51
C ALA A 20 -15.42 5.38 6.33
N ASP A 21 -15.95 5.57 5.12
CA ASP A 21 -17.36 5.37 4.80
C ASP A 21 -17.84 3.94 5.15
N ARG A 22 -16.98 2.93 4.91
CA ARG A 22 -17.28 1.53 5.23
C ARG A 22 -17.27 1.26 6.74
N LEU A 23 -16.31 1.83 7.48
CA LEU A 23 -16.23 1.68 8.93
C LEU A 23 -17.37 2.41 9.63
N GLU A 24 -17.74 3.60 9.16
CA GLU A 24 -18.90 4.35 9.65
C GLU A 24 -20.22 3.61 9.40
N ALA A 25 -20.36 2.95 8.24
CA ALA A 25 -21.53 2.11 7.95
C ALA A 25 -21.66 0.90 8.87
N LEU A 26 -20.56 0.44 9.50
CA LEU A 26 -20.54 -0.61 10.54
C LEU A 26 -20.73 -0.06 11.95
N GLY A 27 -20.89 1.25 12.11
CA GLY A 27 -21.16 1.92 13.37
C GLY A 27 -19.92 2.39 14.13
N HIS A 28 -18.73 2.34 13.53
CA HIS A 28 -17.53 2.92 14.12
C HIS A 28 -17.49 4.43 13.98
N HIS A 29 -16.78 5.10 14.88
CA HIS A 29 -16.44 6.52 14.76
C HIS A 29 -15.08 6.66 14.09
N VAL A 30 -15.01 7.27 12.91
CA VAL A 30 -13.73 7.40 12.18
C VAL A 30 -13.09 8.75 12.45
N VAL A 31 -11.80 8.71 12.83
CA VAL A 31 -10.92 9.86 12.97
C VAL A 31 -9.94 9.86 11.80
N LEU A 32 -10.12 10.80 10.86
CA LEU A 32 -9.17 10.95 9.75
C LEU A 32 -7.92 11.70 10.26
N CYS A 33 -6.81 11.02 10.29
CA CYS A 33 -5.51 11.56 10.70
C CYS A 33 -4.45 11.15 9.67
N PRO A 34 -4.39 11.78 8.49
CA PRO A 34 -3.39 11.44 7.51
C PRO A 34 -1.99 11.73 8.07
N LEU A 35 -1.13 10.70 8.08
CA LEU A 35 0.24 10.78 8.57
C LEU A 35 1.27 10.72 7.47
N ILE A 36 0.82 10.51 6.24
CA ILE A 36 1.65 10.49 5.04
C ILE A 36 0.96 11.21 3.90
N GLU A 37 1.75 11.83 3.06
CA GLU A 37 1.35 12.37 1.77
C GLU A 37 2.11 11.67 0.65
N ILE A 38 1.47 11.53 -0.49
CA ILE A 38 2.07 10.96 -1.69
C ILE A 38 2.40 12.11 -2.63
N GLU A 39 3.69 12.33 -2.85
CA GLU A 39 4.18 13.34 -3.78
C GLU A 39 4.69 12.67 -5.05
N SER A 40 4.16 13.08 -6.19
CA SER A 40 4.67 12.64 -7.50
C SER A 40 6.10 13.13 -7.70
N LEU A 41 6.94 12.30 -8.34
CA LEU A 41 8.31 12.67 -8.73
C LEU A 41 8.35 13.27 -10.14
N GLY A 42 7.39 14.14 -10.44
CA GLY A 42 7.35 14.91 -11.68
C GLY A 42 6.39 14.35 -12.73
N ASP A 43 6.38 14.98 -13.89
CA ASP A 43 5.46 14.71 -15.00
C ASP A 43 6.15 14.08 -16.22
N GLU A 44 7.44 13.81 -16.12
CA GLU A 44 8.19 13.20 -17.22
C GLU A 44 7.57 11.86 -17.61
N PRO A 45 7.34 11.60 -18.90
CA PRO A 45 6.78 10.34 -19.36
C PRO A 45 7.66 9.15 -18.98
N VAL A 46 7.03 8.07 -18.58
CA VAL A 46 7.69 6.78 -18.35
C VAL A 46 7.50 5.93 -19.59
N ASP A 47 8.56 5.74 -20.33
CA ASP A 47 8.57 4.89 -21.52
C ASP A 47 8.53 3.41 -21.09
N VAL A 48 7.50 2.70 -21.53
CA VAL A 48 7.30 1.28 -21.21
C VAL A 48 7.56 0.36 -22.42
N GLU A 49 7.94 0.94 -23.56
CA GLU A 49 8.24 0.15 -24.76
C GLU A 49 9.52 -0.64 -24.62
N GLY A 50 9.52 -1.84 -25.19
CA GLY A 50 10.68 -2.73 -25.18
C GLY A 50 10.92 -3.47 -23.85
N TYR A 51 10.01 -3.36 -22.89
CA TYR A 51 9.97 -4.24 -21.73
C TYR A 51 9.06 -5.44 -22.01
N ASP A 52 9.38 -6.57 -21.37
CA ASP A 52 8.53 -7.77 -21.38
C ASP A 52 7.55 -7.76 -20.21
N TRP A 53 8.00 -7.15 -19.08
CA TRP A 53 7.19 -6.99 -17.86
C TRP A 53 7.35 -5.62 -17.24
N ILE A 54 6.22 -5.11 -16.74
CA ILE A 54 6.18 -3.99 -15.78
C ILE A 54 5.73 -4.55 -14.43
N VAL A 55 6.54 -4.36 -13.40
CA VAL A 55 6.22 -4.76 -12.03
C VAL A 55 5.80 -3.53 -11.25
N VAL A 56 4.57 -3.54 -10.73
CA VAL A 56 4.00 -2.43 -9.95
C VAL A 56 3.89 -2.86 -8.49
N THR A 57 4.55 -2.12 -7.61
CA THR A 57 4.71 -2.52 -6.20
C THR A 57 3.79 -1.81 -5.23
N SER A 58 2.82 -1.02 -5.71
CA SER A 58 1.85 -0.34 -4.85
C SER A 58 0.69 0.26 -5.66
N ALA A 59 -0.44 0.53 -4.99
CA ALA A 59 -1.57 1.23 -5.59
C ALA A 59 -1.19 2.65 -6.07
N ASN A 60 -0.38 3.38 -5.31
CA ASN A 60 0.12 4.71 -5.71
C ASN A 60 1.02 4.62 -6.96
N GLY A 61 1.83 3.57 -7.05
CA GLY A 61 2.64 3.29 -8.24
C GLY A 61 1.77 3.00 -9.47
N ALA A 62 0.65 2.31 -9.29
CA ALA A 62 -0.32 2.06 -10.37
C ALA A 62 -0.95 3.37 -10.88
N ASP A 63 -1.40 4.24 -9.97
CA ASP A 63 -1.98 5.53 -10.31
C ASP A 63 -0.97 6.44 -11.04
N GLU A 64 0.28 6.52 -10.55
CA GLU A 64 1.34 7.31 -11.17
C GLU A 64 1.82 6.75 -12.51
N LEU A 65 1.94 5.42 -12.62
CA LEU A 65 2.28 4.77 -13.89
C LEU A 65 1.20 5.04 -14.94
N ALA A 66 -0.07 4.90 -14.59
CA ALA A 66 -1.19 5.17 -15.50
C ALA A 66 -1.18 6.62 -16.00
N ARG A 67 -0.84 7.56 -15.14
CA ARG A 67 -0.73 8.99 -15.47
C ARG A 67 0.43 9.31 -16.41
N ARG A 68 1.58 8.64 -16.22
CA ARG A 68 2.86 9.02 -16.86
C ARG A 68 3.31 8.09 -17.98
N ARG A 69 2.72 6.89 -18.10
CA ARG A 69 3.20 5.92 -19.09
C ARG A 69 3.08 6.46 -20.52
N ARG A 70 4.08 6.12 -21.34
CA ARG A 70 4.09 6.29 -22.77
C ARG A 70 4.33 4.92 -23.43
N GLY A 71 3.53 4.61 -24.42
CA GLY A 71 3.59 3.32 -25.10
C GLY A 71 2.52 2.32 -24.61
N ALA A 72 2.42 1.21 -25.32
CA ALA A 72 1.57 0.09 -24.96
C ALA A 72 2.18 -0.69 -23.79
N LEU A 73 1.35 -1.05 -22.79
CA LEU A 73 1.84 -1.87 -21.69
C LEU A 73 2.15 -3.29 -22.19
N PRO A 74 3.32 -3.84 -21.81
CA PRO A 74 3.59 -5.27 -21.92
C PRO A 74 2.82 -6.04 -20.86
N LYS A 75 3.27 -7.22 -20.45
CA LYS A 75 2.70 -7.92 -19.30
C LYS A 75 2.92 -7.12 -18.01
N VAL A 76 1.92 -7.14 -17.13
CA VAL A 76 1.93 -6.38 -15.87
C VAL A 76 1.82 -7.32 -14.69
N ALA A 77 2.75 -7.19 -13.75
CA ALA A 77 2.70 -7.87 -12.46
C ALA A 77 2.38 -6.86 -11.35
N ALA A 78 1.38 -7.17 -10.53
CA ALA A 78 1.02 -6.39 -9.35
C ALA A 78 1.52 -7.11 -8.10
N ILE A 79 2.08 -6.39 -7.13
CA ILE A 79 2.59 -6.98 -5.89
C ILE A 79 1.51 -7.65 -5.04
N GLY A 80 0.25 -7.28 -5.23
CA GLY A 80 -0.86 -7.84 -4.48
C GLY A 80 -2.22 -7.31 -4.98
N PRO A 81 -3.33 -7.82 -4.40
CA PRO A 81 -4.69 -7.51 -4.85
C PRO A 81 -5.01 -6.02 -4.87
N GLY A 82 -4.65 -5.26 -3.84
CA GLY A 82 -4.92 -3.82 -3.79
C GLY A 82 -4.20 -3.02 -4.90
N THR A 83 -3.02 -3.49 -5.35
CA THR A 83 -2.33 -2.91 -6.51
C THR A 83 -3.01 -3.31 -7.82
N ALA A 84 -3.46 -4.55 -7.93
CA ALA A 84 -4.21 -5.02 -9.10
C ALA A 84 -5.54 -4.28 -9.24
N GLU A 85 -6.26 -4.04 -8.15
CA GLU A 85 -7.48 -3.20 -8.14
C GLU A 85 -7.19 -1.76 -8.59
N ALA A 86 -6.06 -1.19 -8.15
CA ALA A 86 -5.63 0.14 -8.59
C ALA A 86 -5.36 0.17 -10.10
N LEU A 87 -4.65 -0.82 -10.63
CA LEU A 87 -4.42 -0.97 -12.07
C LEU A 87 -5.74 -1.11 -12.85
N ALA A 88 -6.66 -1.91 -12.33
CA ALA A 88 -7.97 -2.15 -12.96
C ALA A 88 -8.81 -0.86 -13.08
N ARG A 89 -8.72 0.08 -12.11
CA ARG A 89 -9.37 1.41 -12.23
C ARG A 89 -8.87 2.21 -13.43
N HIS A 90 -7.68 1.92 -13.93
CA HIS A 90 -7.08 2.53 -15.12
C HIS A 90 -7.19 1.64 -16.38
N GLY A 91 -8.04 0.59 -16.33
CA GLY A 91 -8.28 -0.32 -17.46
C GLY A 91 -7.10 -1.29 -17.71
N VAL A 92 -6.24 -1.51 -16.72
CA VAL A 92 -5.09 -2.42 -16.81
C VAL A 92 -5.37 -3.67 -15.97
N THR A 93 -5.36 -4.83 -16.61
CA THR A 93 -5.45 -6.12 -15.92
C THR A 93 -4.03 -6.60 -15.59
N ALA A 94 -3.78 -6.99 -14.36
CA ALA A 94 -2.52 -7.62 -13.99
C ALA A 94 -2.49 -9.07 -14.51
N ASP A 95 -1.42 -9.42 -15.22
CA ASP A 95 -1.17 -10.77 -15.72
C ASP A 95 -0.65 -11.71 -14.62
N LEU A 96 -0.08 -11.13 -13.55
CA LEU A 96 0.43 -11.87 -12.40
C LEU A 96 0.18 -11.10 -11.10
N ILE A 97 -0.37 -11.82 -10.12
CA ILE A 97 -0.49 -11.38 -8.72
C ILE A 97 0.02 -12.55 -7.88
N PRO A 98 1.10 -12.39 -7.11
CA PRO A 98 1.68 -13.49 -6.36
C PRO A 98 0.79 -13.92 -5.21
N LEU A 99 0.90 -15.20 -4.81
CA LEU A 99 0.20 -15.74 -3.62
C LEU A 99 0.60 -15.01 -2.34
N VAL A 100 1.87 -14.65 -2.24
CA VAL A 100 2.39 -13.85 -1.13
C VAL A 100 2.68 -12.44 -1.62
N SER A 101 1.94 -11.45 -1.14
CA SER A 101 2.03 -10.04 -1.58
C SER A 101 3.30 -9.35 -1.07
N THR A 102 4.46 -9.86 -1.49
CA THR A 102 5.79 -9.32 -1.18
C THR A 102 6.66 -9.28 -2.43
N GLN A 103 7.78 -8.56 -2.37
CA GLN A 103 8.75 -8.55 -3.46
C GLN A 103 9.35 -9.95 -3.70
N GLU A 104 9.54 -10.72 -2.63
CA GLU A 104 10.02 -12.09 -2.67
C GLU A 104 9.03 -13.03 -3.36
N GLY A 105 7.74 -12.86 -3.08
CA GLY A 105 6.66 -13.58 -3.77
C GLY A 105 6.66 -13.30 -5.27
N LEU A 106 6.73 -12.03 -5.67
CA LEU A 106 6.86 -11.65 -7.08
C LEU A 106 8.11 -12.24 -7.73
N ALA A 107 9.26 -12.17 -7.07
CA ALA A 107 10.52 -12.70 -7.61
C ALA A 107 10.45 -14.22 -7.82
N THR A 108 9.69 -14.93 -6.99
CA THR A 108 9.51 -16.38 -7.08
C THR A 108 8.55 -16.77 -8.21
N GLU A 109 7.48 -16.01 -8.41
CA GLU A 109 6.42 -16.38 -9.33
C GLU A 109 6.54 -15.77 -10.73
N LEU A 110 7.38 -14.73 -10.91
CA LEU A 110 7.68 -14.21 -12.24
C LEU A 110 8.37 -15.28 -13.10
N PRO A 111 7.94 -15.48 -14.35
CA PRO A 111 8.54 -16.45 -15.25
C PRO A 111 10.07 -16.25 -15.42
N ARG A 112 10.79 -17.33 -15.56
CA ARG A 112 12.26 -17.30 -15.83
C ARG A 112 12.56 -17.94 -17.17
N PRO A 113 13.26 -17.27 -18.11
CA PRO A 113 13.70 -15.88 -18.03
C PRO A 113 12.53 -14.88 -18.13
N ALA A 114 12.56 -13.82 -17.33
CA ALA A 114 11.53 -12.79 -17.35
C ALA A 114 11.64 -11.84 -18.55
N GLY A 115 12.78 -11.87 -19.24
CA GLY A 115 13.11 -10.87 -20.24
C GLY A 115 13.46 -9.54 -19.61
N ARG A 116 13.21 -8.44 -20.31
CA ARG A 116 13.48 -7.09 -19.83
C ARG A 116 12.36 -6.61 -18.90
N VAL A 117 12.68 -6.29 -17.66
CA VAL A 117 11.73 -5.92 -16.61
C VAL A 117 11.93 -4.48 -16.17
N LEU A 118 10.82 -3.73 -15.98
CA LEU A 118 10.81 -2.43 -15.32
C LEU A 118 10.06 -2.53 -13.99
N VAL A 119 10.71 -2.17 -12.90
CA VAL A 119 10.07 -2.05 -11.57
C VAL A 119 9.63 -0.62 -11.34
N ALA A 120 8.32 -0.39 -11.27
CA ALA A 120 7.67 0.90 -11.04
C ALA A 120 7.23 1.00 -9.56
N ALA A 121 7.89 1.87 -8.79
CA ALA A 121 7.76 1.88 -7.33
C ALA A 121 7.90 3.28 -6.71
N ALA A 122 7.78 3.35 -5.38
CA ALA A 122 8.18 4.52 -4.59
C ALA A 122 9.70 4.72 -4.63
N GLU A 123 10.16 5.97 -4.47
CA GLU A 123 11.58 6.31 -4.38
C GLU A 123 12.31 5.53 -3.27
N GLY A 124 11.68 5.41 -2.09
CA GLY A 124 12.22 4.68 -0.94
C GLY A 124 11.93 3.18 -0.94
N ALA A 125 11.42 2.59 -2.03
CA ALA A 125 11.15 1.16 -2.08
C ALA A 125 12.44 0.34 -2.05
N ARG A 126 12.35 -0.84 -1.40
CA ARG A 126 13.45 -1.81 -1.43
C ARG A 126 13.80 -2.16 -2.89
N ARG A 127 15.09 -2.28 -3.19
CA ARG A 127 15.59 -2.62 -4.53
C ARG A 127 15.72 -4.13 -4.76
N TYR A 128 15.11 -4.94 -3.89
CA TYR A 128 15.23 -6.40 -3.95
C TYR A 128 14.83 -6.96 -5.33
N LEU A 129 13.65 -6.59 -5.82
CA LEU A 129 13.19 -7.04 -7.15
C LEU A 129 14.11 -6.58 -8.29
N ALA A 130 14.60 -5.35 -8.23
CA ALA A 130 15.50 -4.84 -9.25
C ALA A 130 16.80 -5.65 -9.30
N GLY A 131 17.35 -6.04 -8.16
CA GLY A 131 18.53 -6.89 -8.07
C GLY A 131 18.28 -8.33 -8.52
N GLU A 132 17.20 -8.96 -8.02
CA GLU A 132 16.88 -10.36 -8.30
C GLU A 132 16.52 -10.63 -9.78
N LEU A 133 15.97 -9.62 -10.46
CA LEU A 133 15.50 -9.72 -11.84
C LEU A 133 16.43 -9.05 -12.85
N ASP A 134 17.54 -8.45 -12.40
CA ASP A 134 18.36 -7.55 -13.20
C ASP A 134 17.51 -6.51 -13.95
N ALA A 135 16.58 -5.89 -13.21
CA ALA A 135 15.53 -5.06 -13.75
C ALA A 135 15.87 -3.56 -13.68
N ASP A 136 15.41 -2.82 -14.68
CA ASP A 136 15.36 -1.36 -14.61
C ASP A 136 14.41 -0.92 -13.49
N PHE A 137 14.67 0.24 -12.87
CA PHE A 137 13.86 0.77 -11.80
C PHE A 137 13.46 2.21 -12.07
N VAL A 138 12.18 2.50 -11.95
CA VAL A 138 11.67 3.88 -12.00
C VAL A 138 10.98 4.24 -10.68
N ALA A 139 11.46 5.33 -10.04
CA ALA A 139 10.77 5.95 -8.94
C ALA A 139 9.67 6.86 -9.49
N LEU A 140 8.43 6.61 -9.10
CA LEU A 140 7.26 7.36 -9.58
C LEU A 140 6.78 8.42 -8.59
N TYR A 141 6.92 8.14 -7.32
CA TYR A 141 6.46 8.99 -6.23
C TYR A 141 7.32 8.79 -4.99
N ARG A 142 7.20 9.70 -4.06
CA ARG A 142 7.73 9.54 -2.71
C ARG A 142 6.62 9.66 -1.68
N THR A 143 6.83 9.05 -0.53
CA THR A 143 5.96 9.18 0.64
C THR A 143 6.61 10.15 1.61
N VAL A 144 5.89 11.22 1.94
CA VAL A 144 6.34 12.24 2.88
C VAL A 144 5.55 12.09 4.17
N PRO A 145 6.20 11.97 5.33
CA PRO A 145 5.50 11.95 6.61
C PRO A 145 4.89 13.33 6.90
N ILE A 146 3.67 13.32 7.43
CA ILE A 146 2.96 14.50 7.93
C ILE A 146 2.83 14.35 9.45
N ARG A 147 3.09 15.41 10.18
CA ARG A 147 2.82 15.45 11.61
C ARG A 147 1.49 16.19 11.85
N PRO A 148 0.51 15.57 12.51
CA PRO A 148 -0.74 16.24 12.85
C PRO A 148 -0.49 17.36 13.87
N GLU A 149 -1.29 18.42 13.83
CA GLU A 149 -1.19 19.53 14.78
C GLU A 149 -1.49 19.08 16.22
N GLN A 150 -2.37 18.10 16.36
CA GLN A 150 -2.73 17.49 17.65
C GLN A 150 -2.70 15.96 17.52
N PRO A 151 -2.26 15.24 18.57
CA PRO A 151 -2.34 13.79 18.58
C PRO A 151 -3.79 13.33 18.35
N PRO A 152 -4.03 12.33 17.48
CA PRO A 152 -5.36 11.80 17.27
C PRO A 152 -5.82 11.06 18.54
N ASP A 153 -7.12 11.18 18.86
CA ASP A 153 -7.76 10.44 19.94
C ASP A 153 -8.58 9.28 19.34
N GLY A 154 -8.37 8.07 19.83
CA GLY A 154 -9.04 6.87 19.34
C GLY A 154 -8.68 5.61 20.12
N ASP A 155 -9.38 4.51 19.78
CA ASP A 155 -9.26 3.21 20.45
C ASP A 155 -8.41 2.23 19.62
N LEU A 156 -8.29 2.48 18.32
CA LEU A 156 -7.66 1.59 17.34
C LEU A 156 -7.12 2.40 16.18
N VAL A 157 -5.92 2.06 15.67
CA VAL A 157 -5.36 2.69 14.48
C VAL A 157 -5.27 1.71 13.32
N VAL A 158 -5.60 2.19 12.11
CA VAL A 158 -5.47 1.42 10.88
C VAL A 158 -4.24 1.88 10.10
N LEU A 159 -3.33 0.92 9.88
CA LEU A 159 -2.05 1.09 9.21
C LEU A 159 -2.08 0.41 7.83
N ALA A 160 -2.11 1.20 6.78
CA ALA A 160 -2.23 0.69 5.41
C ALA A 160 -0.89 0.69 4.63
N SER A 161 0.22 1.00 5.29
CA SER A 161 1.57 0.93 4.71
C SER A 161 2.63 0.97 5.81
N ALA A 162 3.83 0.48 5.50
CA ALA A 162 5.00 0.58 6.38
C ALA A 162 5.34 2.05 6.74
N SER A 163 5.21 2.97 5.78
CA SER A 163 5.44 4.41 6.02
C SER A 163 4.43 5.00 7.01
N ALA A 164 3.15 4.59 6.93
CA ALA A 164 2.13 5.04 7.89
C ALA A 164 2.40 4.46 9.29
N ALA A 165 2.88 3.22 9.39
CA ALA A 165 3.27 2.61 10.65
C ALA A 165 4.42 3.38 11.32
N GLN A 166 5.47 3.70 10.57
CA GLN A 166 6.61 4.49 11.05
C GLN A 166 6.17 5.90 11.47
N ALA A 167 5.33 6.56 10.67
CA ALA A 167 4.82 7.89 10.99
C ALA A 167 3.93 7.88 12.25
N PHE A 168 3.12 6.82 12.45
CA PHE A 168 2.29 6.69 13.65
C PHE A 168 3.16 6.42 14.89
N ALA A 169 4.15 5.55 14.80
CA ALA A 169 5.08 5.28 15.90
C ALA A 169 5.79 6.54 16.40
N ALA A 170 6.10 7.47 15.49
CA ALA A 170 6.72 8.76 15.83
C ALA A 170 5.80 9.71 16.64
N LEU A 171 4.51 9.37 16.80
CA LEU A 171 3.60 10.08 17.70
C LEU A 171 3.66 9.59 19.14
N GLU A 172 4.35 8.48 19.40
CA GLU A 172 4.53 7.88 20.74
C GLU A 172 3.18 7.56 21.44
N LEU A 173 2.17 7.18 20.65
CA LEU A 173 0.85 6.79 21.16
C LEU A 173 0.80 5.26 21.34
N ASP A 174 0.39 4.82 22.52
CA ASP A 174 0.20 3.40 22.83
C ASP A 174 -1.25 2.99 22.51
N LEU A 175 -1.50 2.67 21.25
CA LEU A 175 -2.79 2.22 20.75
C LEU A 175 -2.64 0.90 19.98
N PRO A 176 -3.60 -0.02 20.12
CA PRO A 176 -3.64 -1.21 19.29
C PRO A 176 -3.79 -0.83 17.82
N SER A 177 -3.13 -1.58 16.95
CA SER A 177 -3.14 -1.32 15.52
C SER A 177 -3.63 -2.50 14.69
N VAL A 178 -4.23 -2.17 13.55
CA VAL A 178 -4.61 -3.12 12.50
C VAL A 178 -3.76 -2.83 11.26
N SER A 179 -3.15 -3.84 10.69
CA SER A 179 -2.30 -3.70 9.50
C SER A 179 -2.94 -4.29 8.25
N ILE A 180 -2.57 -3.74 7.08
CA ILE A 180 -3.06 -4.22 5.78
C ILE A 180 -2.37 -5.51 5.31
N GLY A 181 -1.24 -5.87 5.91
CA GLY A 181 -0.49 -7.06 5.47
C GLY A 181 0.92 -7.12 6.06
N PRO A 182 1.68 -8.19 5.74
CA PRO A 182 2.88 -8.61 6.48
C PRO A 182 4.01 -7.57 6.46
N GLU A 183 4.19 -6.82 5.39
CA GLU A 183 5.21 -5.75 5.33
C GLU A 183 4.88 -4.61 6.30
N THR A 184 3.58 -4.27 6.41
CA THR A 184 3.12 -3.23 7.34
C THR A 184 3.17 -3.73 8.78
N THR A 185 2.79 -4.98 9.04
CA THR A 185 2.92 -5.62 10.35
C THR A 185 4.36 -5.59 10.84
N ARG A 186 5.28 -6.07 10.01
CA ARG A 186 6.72 -6.09 10.34
C ARG A 186 7.26 -4.69 10.64
N ALA A 187 6.87 -3.69 9.84
CA ALA A 187 7.28 -2.30 10.07
C ALA A 187 6.71 -1.73 11.38
N ALA A 188 5.44 -2.02 11.68
CA ALA A 188 4.76 -1.59 12.91
C ALA A 188 5.42 -2.21 14.15
N GLU A 189 5.61 -3.53 14.17
CA GLU A 189 6.24 -4.24 15.29
C GLU A 189 7.70 -3.81 15.49
N SER A 190 8.45 -3.63 14.40
CA SER A 190 9.84 -3.12 14.47
C SER A 190 9.92 -1.69 15.02
N ALA A 191 8.84 -0.91 14.89
CA ALA A 191 8.71 0.43 15.44
C ALA A 191 8.07 0.45 16.84
N GLY A 192 7.82 -0.73 17.45
CA GLY A 192 7.30 -0.86 18.81
C GLY A 192 5.78 -0.79 18.93
N LEU A 193 5.05 -0.83 17.81
CA LEU A 193 3.57 -0.81 17.84
C LEU A 193 3.00 -2.22 18.07
N SER A 194 1.87 -2.28 18.77
CA SER A 194 1.11 -3.51 18.99
C SER A 194 0.13 -3.76 17.83
N VAL A 195 0.39 -4.77 17.00
CA VAL A 195 -0.53 -5.19 15.93
C VAL A 195 -1.46 -6.28 16.46
N VAL A 196 -2.74 -5.97 16.61
CA VAL A 196 -3.77 -6.88 17.16
C VAL A 196 -4.50 -7.66 16.07
N ALA A 197 -4.48 -7.19 14.82
CA ALA A 197 -5.01 -7.92 13.67
C ALA A 197 -4.30 -7.50 12.39
N GLU A 198 -4.08 -8.47 11.50
CA GLU A 198 -3.62 -8.27 10.13
C GLU A 198 -4.74 -8.63 9.15
N ALA A 199 -4.89 -7.87 8.07
CA ALA A 199 -5.86 -8.17 7.04
C ALA A 199 -5.46 -9.44 6.28
N GLU A 200 -6.39 -10.38 6.13
CA GLU A 200 -6.17 -11.62 5.37
C GLU A 200 -6.08 -11.36 3.86
N GLN A 201 -6.84 -10.36 3.40
CA GLN A 201 -6.74 -9.84 2.05
C GLN A 201 -6.13 -8.45 2.10
N HIS A 202 -5.08 -8.19 1.32
CA HIS A 202 -4.34 -6.94 1.37
C HIS A 202 -5.02 -5.84 0.54
N ASN A 203 -6.29 -5.55 0.88
CA ASN A 203 -7.15 -4.55 0.25
C ASN A 203 -8.08 -3.89 1.30
N LEU A 204 -9.01 -3.03 0.84
CA LEU A 204 -9.92 -2.33 1.75
C LEU A 204 -10.89 -3.28 2.48
N ASP A 205 -11.38 -4.32 1.79
CA ASP A 205 -12.31 -5.27 2.41
C ASP A 205 -11.63 -6.05 3.52
N GLY A 206 -10.39 -6.47 3.29
CA GLY A 206 -9.57 -7.14 4.31
C GLY A 206 -9.27 -6.24 5.52
N LEU A 207 -9.01 -4.94 5.31
CA LEU A 207 -8.82 -3.99 6.41
C LEU A 207 -10.10 -3.82 7.25
N VAL A 208 -11.25 -3.69 6.61
CA VAL A 208 -12.54 -3.61 7.31
C VAL A 208 -12.78 -4.86 8.15
N ALA A 209 -12.59 -6.05 7.56
CA ALA A 209 -12.74 -7.31 8.28
C ALA A 209 -11.75 -7.43 9.47
N ALA A 210 -10.53 -6.95 9.32
CA ALA A 210 -9.54 -6.95 10.40
C ALA A 210 -9.91 -5.98 11.55
N VAL A 211 -10.48 -4.81 11.24
CA VAL A 211 -11.02 -3.89 12.25
C VAL A 211 -12.18 -4.53 13.03
N GLU A 212 -13.11 -5.21 12.34
CA GLU A 212 -14.22 -5.92 12.99
C GLU A 212 -13.71 -7.01 13.94
N ARG A 213 -12.68 -7.78 13.56
CA ARG A 213 -12.05 -8.77 14.45
C ARG A 213 -11.39 -8.15 15.66
N ALA A 214 -10.75 -6.99 15.50
CA ALA A 214 -10.10 -6.27 16.59
C ALA A 214 -11.11 -5.56 17.53
N ALA A 215 -12.34 -5.33 17.08
CA ALA A 215 -13.39 -4.66 17.84
C ALA A 215 -14.27 -5.64 18.65
N GLY A 216 -14.22 -6.93 18.36
CA GLY A 216 -14.99 -8.01 19.05
C GLY A 216 -14.25 -8.59 20.20
#